data_3b5e09f460e02ebba576c75a65f60a47
#
_entry.id   3b5e09f460e02ebba576c75a65f60a47
#
_cell.length_a   1.000
_cell.length_b   1.000
_cell.length_c   1.000
_cell.angle_alpha   90.00
_cell.angle_beta   90.00
_cell.angle_gamma   90.00
#
_symmetry.space_group_name_H-M   'P 1'
#
loop_
_entity.id
_entity.type
_entity.pdbx_description
1 polymer ?
#
loop_
_entity_poly.entity_id
_entity_poly.type
_entity_poly.pdbx_seq_one_letter_code
_entity_poly.pdbx_strand_id
1 'polypeptide(L)'
;MAAAETGTVLLAAVCIALLVLDAPNAPVAGIVLVAAVLPAAAHLFWLVRSGLRDPGRWPRAVLLTGGVQFVAGVLPVSLLTGQARGAVPAIAGAAVVAASSLLAHRARRVVLHPLVPELGSTALRLRFPLRTSGPVTARLVVDRDQVSWDVRSRAGRTGGAELTIPFHRLRGVKPTSLADSHQPWLVFPNGTEVTAEPGPAVLLRTDEDEHSLPVHDANLLVDVINRRLHQWRFSPADQPR
;
A
#
# COMPACT_ATOMS: atom_id res chain seq x y z
N MET A 1 -11.71 -6.54 5.52
CA MET A 1 -11.73 -5.76 4.28
C MET A 1 -13.15 -5.54 3.76
N ALA A 2 -13.96 -6.57 3.58
CA ALA A 2 -15.38 -6.41 3.18
C ALA A 2 -16.13 -5.33 3.99
N ALA A 3 -15.92 -5.24 5.30
CA ALA A 3 -16.56 -4.24 6.15
C ALA A 3 -16.06 -2.78 5.91
N ALA A 4 -14.85 -2.59 5.41
CA ALA A 4 -14.36 -1.24 5.05
C ALA A 4 -14.93 -0.77 3.72
N GLU A 5 -15.33 -1.71 2.85
CA GLU A 5 -15.93 -1.43 1.56
C GLU A 5 -17.42 -1.22 1.63
N THR A 6 -18.08 -1.90 2.57
CA THR A 6 -19.50 -1.57 2.87
C THR A 6 -19.65 -0.10 3.26
N GLY A 7 -18.63 0.54 3.85
CA GLY A 7 -18.64 1.97 4.17
C GLY A 7 -18.71 2.87 2.94
N THR A 8 -17.95 2.60 1.89
CA THR A 8 -17.98 3.41 0.65
C THR A 8 -19.26 3.22 -0.13
N VAL A 9 -19.80 1.99 -0.14
CA VAL A 9 -21.10 1.68 -0.75
C VAL A 9 -22.24 2.30 0.04
N LEU A 10 -22.20 2.25 1.38
CA LEU A 10 -23.17 2.91 2.26
C LEU A 10 -23.16 4.42 2.07
N LEU A 11 -21.99 5.04 1.94
CA LEU A 11 -21.88 6.48 1.67
C LEU A 11 -22.52 6.85 0.33
N ALA A 12 -22.28 6.05 -0.71
CA ALA A 12 -22.92 6.24 -2.00
C ALA A 12 -24.45 6.09 -1.90
N ALA A 13 -24.92 5.07 -1.18
CA ALA A 13 -26.35 4.85 -0.97
C ALA A 13 -27.02 5.97 -0.17
N VAL A 14 -26.34 6.49 0.87
CA VAL A 14 -26.84 7.65 1.65
C VAL A 14 -26.90 8.91 0.78
N CYS A 15 -25.90 9.18 -0.05
CA CYS A 15 -25.93 10.31 -1.00
C CYS A 15 -27.08 10.17 -1.97
N ILE A 16 -27.32 8.98 -2.52
CA ILE A 16 -28.42 8.72 -3.45
C ILE A 16 -29.79 8.90 -2.75
N ALA A 17 -29.93 8.35 -1.53
CA ALA A 17 -31.17 8.48 -0.75
C ALA A 17 -31.49 9.96 -0.43
N LEU A 18 -30.50 10.72 0.00
CA LEU A 18 -30.66 12.16 0.26
C LEU A 18 -31.05 12.94 -0.98
N LEU A 19 -30.50 12.58 -2.14
CA LEU A 19 -30.87 13.20 -3.41
C LEU A 19 -32.28 12.90 -3.86
N VAL A 20 -32.74 11.66 -3.67
CA VAL A 20 -34.11 11.22 -4.05
C VAL A 20 -35.14 11.88 -3.14
N LEU A 21 -34.82 12.08 -1.87
CA LEU A 21 -35.74 12.65 -0.88
C LEU A 21 -35.88 14.18 -0.99
N ASP A 22 -34.87 14.89 -1.49
CA ASP A 22 -34.84 16.38 -1.51
C ASP A 22 -34.89 16.99 -2.92
N ALA A 23 -35.07 16.23 -3.99
CA ALA A 23 -34.80 16.72 -5.35
C ALA A 23 -36.01 17.22 -6.15
N PRO A 24 -36.20 18.53 -6.26
CA PRO A 24 -36.81 19.11 -7.46
C PRO A 24 -35.79 19.61 -8.51
N ASN A 25 -34.46 19.61 -8.25
CA ASN A 25 -33.47 20.20 -9.17
C ASN A 25 -32.56 19.13 -9.82
N ALA A 26 -32.98 18.61 -10.96
CA ALA A 26 -32.31 17.57 -11.74
C ALA A 26 -30.79 17.73 -12.03
N PRO A 27 -30.21 18.92 -12.34
CA PRO A 27 -28.80 19.02 -12.70
C PRO A 27 -27.84 18.77 -11.52
N VAL A 28 -28.19 19.24 -10.33
CA VAL A 28 -27.36 19.03 -9.13
C VAL A 28 -27.38 17.57 -8.70
N ALA A 29 -28.52 16.91 -8.81
CA ALA A 29 -28.68 15.48 -8.52
C ALA A 29 -27.74 14.61 -9.37
N GLY A 30 -27.60 14.91 -10.66
CA GLY A 30 -26.70 14.18 -11.56
C GLY A 30 -25.24 14.32 -11.17
N ILE A 31 -24.77 15.52 -10.82
CA ILE A 31 -23.38 15.75 -10.40
C ILE A 31 -23.06 15.00 -9.10
N VAL A 32 -23.94 15.07 -8.12
CA VAL A 32 -23.73 14.39 -6.83
C VAL A 32 -23.80 12.87 -6.99
N LEU A 33 -24.68 12.34 -7.86
CA LEU A 33 -24.72 10.91 -8.17
C LEU A 33 -23.40 10.44 -8.78
N VAL A 34 -22.85 11.16 -9.75
CA VAL A 34 -21.56 10.85 -10.37
C VAL A 34 -20.44 10.91 -9.33
N ALA A 35 -20.43 11.94 -8.50
CA ALA A 35 -19.42 12.10 -7.44
C ALA A 35 -19.52 11.01 -6.34
N ALA A 36 -20.69 10.44 -6.09
CA ALA A 36 -20.87 9.35 -5.15
C ALA A 36 -20.48 7.99 -5.74
N VAL A 37 -20.89 7.69 -6.97
CA VAL A 37 -20.77 6.37 -7.59
C VAL A 37 -19.38 6.16 -8.22
N LEU A 38 -18.86 7.15 -8.93
CA LEU A 38 -17.62 7.00 -9.71
C LEU A 38 -16.39 6.67 -8.86
N PRO A 39 -16.14 7.33 -7.70
CA PRO A 39 -15.03 6.95 -6.82
C PRO A 39 -15.19 5.54 -6.24
N ALA A 40 -16.42 5.13 -5.90
CA ALA A 40 -16.68 3.77 -5.39
C ALA A 40 -16.41 2.71 -6.46
N ALA A 41 -16.86 2.93 -7.70
CA ALA A 41 -16.61 2.05 -8.82
C ALA A 41 -15.10 1.96 -9.16
N ALA A 42 -14.41 3.10 -9.19
CA ALA A 42 -12.96 3.14 -9.39
C ALA A 42 -12.20 2.42 -8.29
N HIS A 43 -12.62 2.58 -7.02
CA HIS A 43 -12.03 1.87 -5.89
C HIS A 43 -12.24 0.36 -5.99
N LEU A 44 -13.46 -0.07 -6.30
CA LEU A 44 -13.78 -1.50 -6.48
C LEU A 44 -12.97 -2.11 -7.63
N PHE A 45 -12.87 -1.42 -8.76
CA PHE A 45 -12.06 -1.84 -9.90
C PHE A 45 -10.58 -1.98 -9.51
N TRP A 46 -10.02 -0.97 -8.84
CA TRP A 46 -8.64 -1.02 -8.35
C TRP A 46 -8.44 -2.17 -7.37
N LEU A 47 -9.39 -2.39 -6.46
CA LEU A 47 -9.32 -3.44 -5.46
C LEU A 47 -9.24 -4.82 -6.11
N VAL A 48 -10.14 -5.13 -7.05
CA VAL A 48 -10.18 -6.42 -7.76
C VAL A 48 -8.91 -6.63 -8.58
N ARG A 49 -8.41 -5.57 -9.24
CA ARG A 49 -7.25 -5.70 -10.13
C ARG A 49 -5.92 -5.82 -9.40
N SER A 50 -5.70 -5.04 -8.35
CA SER A 50 -4.40 -4.95 -7.68
C SER A 50 -4.50 -4.74 -6.16
N GLY A 51 -5.58 -4.15 -5.66
CA GLY A 51 -5.70 -3.72 -4.28
C GLY A 51 -5.68 -4.87 -3.27
N LEU A 52 -6.27 -6.02 -3.60
CA LEU A 52 -6.28 -7.19 -2.73
C LEU A 52 -4.86 -7.72 -2.44
N ARG A 53 -3.92 -7.50 -3.36
CA ARG A 53 -2.53 -7.96 -3.24
C ARG A 53 -1.63 -6.99 -2.47
N ASP A 54 -2.04 -5.73 -2.28
CA ASP A 54 -1.24 -4.70 -1.61
C ASP A 54 -1.93 -4.17 -0.34
N PRO A 55 -1.94 -4.94 0.78
CA PRO A 55 -2.56 -4.53 2.02
C PRO A 55 -1.95 -3.24 2.60
N GLY A 56 -0.72 -2.89 2.20
CA GLY A 56 -0.09 -1.64 2.60
C GLY A 56 -0.80 -0.38 2.10
N ARG A 57 -1.57 -0.48 1.03
CA ARG A 57 -2.31 0.64 0.43
C ARG A 57 -3.76 0.77 0.87
N TRP A 58 -4.34 -0.27 1.50
CA TRP A 58 -5.76 -0.27 1.88
C TRP A 58 -6.23 0.97 2.64
N PRO A 59 -5.56 1.41 3.74
CA PRO A 59 -6.03 2.56 4.49
C PRO A 59 -6.02 3.85 3.67
N ARG A 60 -5.02 4.03 2.81
CA ARG A 60 -4.92 5.22 1.95
C ARG A 60 -5.98 5.22 0.86
N ALA A 61 -6.23 4.07 0.24
CA ALA A 61 -7.24 3.94 -0.80
C ALA A 61 -8.63 4.22 -0.24
N VAL A 62 -8.99 3.64 0.91
CA VAL A 62 -10.27 3.89 1.59
C VAL A 62 -10.41 5.36 1.99
N LEU A 63 -9.36 5.97 2.54
CA LEU A 63 -9.38 7.38 2.94
C LEU A 63 -9.55 8.31 1.74
N LEU A 64 -8.84 8.06 0.64
CA LEU A 64 -8.95 8.87 -0.57
C LEU A 64 -10.34 8.75 -1.20
N THR A 65 -10.82 7.53 -1.37
CA THR A 65 -12.15 7.30 -1.96
C THR A 65 -13.26 7.89 -1.10
N GLY A 66 -13.26 7.57 0.20
CA GLY A 66 -14.24 8.09 1.14
C GLY A 66 -14.15 9.62 1.30
N GLY A 67 -12.94 10.17 1.30
CA GLY A 67 -12.72 11.62 1.32
C GLY A 67 -13.29 12.33 0.09
N VAL A 68 -13.06 11.80 -1.11
CA VAL A 68 -13.64 12.34 -2.35
C VAL A 68 -15.15 12.24 -2.33
N GLN A 69 -15.73 11.11 -1.95
CA GLN A 69 -17.18 10.94 -1.81
C GLN A 69 -17.79 11.92 -0.79
N PHE A 70 -17.10 12.11 0.34
CA PHE A 70 -17.54 13.05 1.36
C PHE A 70 -17.54 14.49 0.85
N VAL A 71 -16.42 14.94 0.27
CA VAL A 71 -16.26 16.33 -0.19
C VAL A 71 -17.12 16.64 -1.42
N ALA A 72 -17.21 15.72 -2.37
CA ALA A 72 -17.93 15.97 -3.62
C ALA A 72 -19.40 15.50 -3.58
N GLY A 73 -19.76 14.58 -2.69
CA GLY A 73 -21.11 14.04 -2.56
C GLY A 73 -21.86 14.59 -1.36
N VAL A 74 -21.33 14.34 -0.14
CA VAL A 74 -22.07 14.65 1.11
C VAL A 74 -22.09 16.12 1.44
N LEU A 75 -20.94 16.81 1.35
CA LEU A 75 -20.85 18.21 1.73
C LEU A 75 -21.75 19.13 0.91
N PRO A 76 -21.82 19.07 -0.43
CA PRO A 76 -22.70 19.92 -1.20
C PRO A 76 -24.17 19.77 -0.84
N VAL A 77 -24.63 18.50 -0.65
CA VAL A 77 -26.00 18.22 -0.22
C VAL A 77 -26.25 18.81 1.16
N SER A 78 -25.31 18.64 2.09
CA SER A 78 -25.42 19.17 3.47
C SER A 78 -25.53 20.70 3.49
N LEU A 79 -24.81 21.39 2.62
CA LEU A 79 -24.85 22.85 2.51
C LEU A 79 -26.16 23.34 1.90
N LEU A 80 -26.73 22.61 0.93
CA LEU A 80 -27.96 22.96 0.24
C LEU A 80 -29.21 22.75 1.12
N THR A 81 -29.17 21.78 2.04
CA THR A 81 -30.31 21.45 2.92
C THR A 81 -30.45 22.40 4.13
N GLY A 82 -29.56 23.36 4.30
CA GLY A 82 -29.55 24.33 5.38
C GLY A 82 -28.86 23.85 6.67
N GLN A 83 -28.44 24.81 7.53
CA GLN A 83 -27.50 24.54 8.63
C GLN A 83 -27.96 23.46 9.60
N ALA A 84 -29.20 23.43 10.01
CA ALA A 84 -29.68 22.48 11.02
C ALA A 84 -29.88 21.06 10.47
N ARG A 85 -30.36 20.90 9.23
CA ARG A 85 -30.61 19.61 8.59
C ARG A 85 -29.36 19.05 7.90
N GLY A 86 -28.46 19.91 7.42
CA GLY A 86 -27.22 19.55 6.75
C GLY A 86 -26.14 19.03 7.68
N ALA A 87 -26.13 19.42 8.95
CA ALA A 87 -25.12 18.98 9.93
C ALA A 87 -25.16 17.45 10.18
N VAL A 88 -26.32 16.86 10.25
CA VAL A 88 -26.46 15.41 10.54
C VAL A 88 -25.83 14.54 9.44
N PRO A 89 -26.15 14.69 8.13
CA PRO A 89 -25.51 13.91 7.09
C PRO A 89 -24.00 14.20 6.97
N ALA A 90 -23.56 15.42 7.22
CA ALA A 90 -22.13 15.75 7.23
C ALA A 90 -21.36 15.00 8.33
N ILE A 91 -21.88 15.01 9.58
CA ILE A 91 -21.28 14.30 10.71
C ILE A 91 -21.33 12.77 10.44
N ALA A 92 -22.45 12.25 9.98
CA ALA A 92 -22.60 10.83 9.67
C ALA A 92 -21.63 10.39 8.56
N GLY A 93 -21.49 11.17 7.49
CA GLY A 93 -20.55 10.91 6.40
C GLY A 93 -19.09 10.91 6.87
N ALA A 94 -18.70 11.91 7.67
CA ALA A 94 -17.36 11.96 8.26
C ALA A 94 -17.08 10.75 9.17
N ALA A 95 -18.05 10.36 9.99
CA ALA A 95 -17.95 9.20 10.87
C ALA A 95 -17.78 7.89 10.08
N VAL A 96 -18.50 7.71 8.96
CA VAL A 96 -18.37 6.55 8.07
C VAL A 96 -16.98 6.50 7.44
N VAL A 97 -16.44 7.62 6.94
CA VAL A 97 -15.08 7.68 6.39
C VAL A 97 -14.03 7.33 7.44
N ALA A 98 -14.17 7.87 8.65
CA ALA A 98 -13.26 7.58 9.76
C ALA A 98 -13.32 6.10 10.18
N ALA A 99 -14.50 5.56 10.36
CA ALA A 99 -14.72 4.15 10.73
C ALA A 99 -14.16 3.20 9.66
N SER A 100 -14.42 3.46 8.38
CA SER A 100 -13.91 2.67 7.26
C SER A 100 -12.38 2.69 7.20
N SER A 101 -11.76 3.86 7.44
CA SER A 101 -10.30 4.02 7.49
C SER A 101 -9.69 3.25 8.67
N LEU A 102 -10.32 3.29 9.84
CA LEU A 102 -9.91 2.53 11.02
C LEU A 102 -10.00 1.02 10.79
N LEU A 103 -11.10 0.55 10.19
CA LEU A 103 -11.29 -0.86 9.84
C LEU A 103 -10.25 -1.34 8.82
N ALA A 104 -9.95 -0.53 7.79
CA ALA A 104 -8.91 -0.84 6.82
C ALA A 104 -7.52 -0.90 7.47
N HIS A 105 -7.25 0.00 8.42
CA HIS A 105 -6.01 0.00 9.20
C HIS A 105 -5.88 -1.23 10.10
N ARG A 106 -6.98 -1.61 10.77
CA ARG A 106 -7.03 -2.82 11.61
C ARG A 106 -6.87 -4.09 10.75
N ALA A 107 -7.57 -4.19 9.62
CA ALA A 107 -7.44 -5.30 8.69
C ALA A 107 -6.00 -5.45 8.18
N ARG A 108 -5.36 -4.34 7.79
CA ARG A 108 -3.95 -4.32 7.44
C ARG A 108 -3.06 -4.86 8.56
N ARG A 109 -3.29 -4.42 9.82
CA ARG A 109 -2.51 -4.90 10.97
C ARG A 109 -2.69 -6.40 11.18
N VAL A 110 -3.91 -6.89 11.15
CA VAL A 110 -4.20 -8.32 11.32
C VAL A 110 -3.52 -9.18 10.26
N VAL A 111 -3.47 -8.70 9.00
CA VAL A 111 -2.85 -9.45 7.89
C VAL A 111 -1.33 -9.38 7.92
N LEU A 112 -0.75 -8.25 8.32
CA LEU A 112 0.70 -8.01 8.25
C LEU A 112 1.43 -8.14 9.60
N HIS A 113 0.74 -8.31 10.71
CA HIS A 113 1.35 -8.40 12.03
C HIS A 113 0.69 -9.49 12.89
N PRO A 114 1.48 -10.40 13.48
CA PRO A 114 2.93 -10.50 13.30
C PRO A 114 3.30 -10.93 11.88
N LEU A 115 4.42 -10.42 11.37
CA LEU A 115 4.99 -10.95 10.13
C LEU A 115 5.47 -12.38 10.40
N VAL A 116 4.87 -13.33 9.72
CA VAL A 116 5.20 -14.75 9.82
C VAL A 116 5.72 -15.29 8.49
N PRO A 117 6.64 -16.28 8.48
CA PRO A 117 7.20 -16.83 7.25
C PRO A 117 6.14 -17.34 6.27
N GLU A 118 4.96 -17.77 6.77
CA GLU A 118 3.83 -18.27 5.99
C GLU A 118 3.30 -17.24 4.98
N LEU A 119 3.47 -15.95 5.25
CA LEU A 119 3.14 -14.89 4.29
C LEU A 119 3.94 -14.99 2.98
N GLY A 120 5.10 -15.64 3.00
CA GLY A 120 5.86 -15.95 1.80
C GLY A 120 5.09 -16.82 0.80
N SER A 121 4.19 -17.68 1.25
CA SER A 121 3.34 -18.52 0.39
C SER A 121 2.07 -17.82 -0.12
N THR A 122 1.84 -16.57 0.23
CA THR A 122 0.68 -15.81 -0.22
C THR A 122 1.02 -14.96 -1.46
N ALA A 123 0.04 -14.53 -2.25
CA ALA A 123 0.24 -13.60 -3.36
C ALA A 123 0.29 -12.12 -2.91
N LEU A 124 0.43 -11.86 -1.61
CA LEU A 124 0.44 -10.50 -1.07
C LEU A 124 1.76 -9.80 -1.37
N ARG A 125 1.70 -8.54 -1.72
CA ARG A 125 2.86 -7.66 -1.85
C ARG A 125 3.33 -7.24 -0.47
N LEU A 126 4.45 -7.81 -0.01
CA LEU A 126 5.01 -7.58 1.32
C LEU A 126 6.02 -6.45 1.27
N ARG A 127 5.99 -5.57 2.27
CA ARG A 127 6.89 -4.42 2.36
C ARG A 127 7.63 -4.44 3.68
N PHE A 128 8.94 -4.45 3.60
CA PHE A 128 9.84 -4.44 4.74
C PHE A 128 10.59 -3.11 4.79
N PRO A 129 10.60 -2.40 5.93
CA PRO A 129 11.46 -1.25 6.08
C PRO A 129 12.92 -1.71 6.10
N LEU A 130 13.76 -1.03 5.33
CA LEU A 130 15.21 -1.20 5.42
C LEU A 130 15.77 -0.23 6.47
N ARG A 131 16.83 -0.65 7.16
CA ARG A 131 17.56 0.21 8.08
C ARG A 131 18.40 1.19 7.25
N THR A 132 18.31 2.46 7.56
CA THR A 132 19.04 3.51 6.87
C THR A 132 19.52 4.54 7.87
N SER A 133 20.71 5.06 7.70
CA SER A 133 21.21 6.20 8.44
C SER A 133 20.87 7.50 7.71
N GLY A 134 20.58 8.58 8.46
CA GLY A 134 20.30 9.89 7.89
C GLY A 134 18.87 10.09 7.35
N PRO A 135 18.63 11.14 6.54
CA PRO A 135 17.31 11.56 6.06
C PRO A 135 16.83 10.75 4.84
N VAL A 136 17.08 9.47 4.86
CA VAL A 136 16.72 8.54 3.78
C VAL A 136 15.68 7.56 4.28
N THR A 137 14.73 7.18 3.43
CA THR A 137 13.80 6.09 3.69
C THR A 137 13.96 5.03 2.63
N ALA A 138 14.15 3.79 3.04
CA ALA A 138 14.28 2.66 2.14
C ALA A 138 13.27 1.56 2.50
N ARG A 139 12.77 0.89 1.48
CA ARG A 139 11.81 -0.22 1.63
C ARG A 139 12.14 -1.32 0.65
N LEU A 140 12.18 -2.53 1.14
CA LEU A 140 12.19 -3.74 0.34
C LEU A 140 10.76 -4.19 0.10
N VAL A 141 10.47 -4.57 -1.13
CA VAL A 141 9.17 -5.09 -1.55
C VAL A 141 9.39 -6.48 -2.12
N VAL A 142 8.72 -7.47 -1.52
CA VAL A 142 8.68 -8.83 -2.03
C VAL A 142 7.33 -9.02 -2.71
N ASP A 143 7.37 -9.11 -4.04
CA ASP A 143 6.19 -9.34 -4.88
C ASP A 143 6.09 -10.82 -5.28
N ARG A 144 5.16 -11.18 -6.12
CA ARG A 144 4.89 -12.56 -6.55
C ARG A 144 6.05 -13.19 -7.32
N ASP A 145 6.72 -12.40 -8.14
CA ASP A 145 7.71 -12.83 -9.14
C ASP A 145 9.05 -12.08 -9.04
N GLN A 146 9.15 -11.15 -8.08
CA GLN A 146 10.33 -10.28 -7.97
C GLN A 146 10.53 -9.74 -6.57
N VAL A 147 11.76 -9.32 -6.31
CA VAL A 147 12.13 -8.48 -5.17
C VAL A 147 12.57 -7.13 -5.69
N SER A 148 12.06 -6.06 -5.11
CA SER A 148 12.47 -4.70 -5.45
C SER A 148 12.72 -3.88 -4.19
N TRP A 149 13.59 -2.88 -4.28
CA TRP A 149 13.71 -1.89 -3.21
C TRP A 149 13.69 -0.49 -3.75
N ASP A 150 13.06 0.38 -3.00
CA ASP A 150 12.86 1.80 -3.30
C ASP A 150 13.52 2.60 -2.18
N VAL A 151 14.44 3.47 -2.55
CA VAL A 151 15.17 4.34 -1.64
C VAL A 151 14.89 5.79 -2.01
N ARG A 152 14.41 6.58 -1.05
CA ARG A 152 14.03 7.98 -1.26
C ARG A 152 14.67 8.88 -0.22
N SER A 153 15.25 9.97 -0.66
CA SER A 153 15.66 11.05 0.22
C SER A 153 14.44 11.84 0.72
N ARG A 154 14.39 12.14 2.02
CA ARG A 154 13.35 13.02 2.60
C ARG A 154 13.51 14.47 2.14
N ALA A 155 14.69 14.87 1.72
CA ALA A 155 14.96 16.23 1.25
C ALA A 155 14.40 16.54 -0.13
N GLY A 156 13.79 15.59 -0.83
CA GLY A 156 13.11 15.79 -2.12
C GLY A 156 13.99 16.17 -3.32
N ARG A 157 15.30 16.36 -3.10
CA ARG A 157 16.25 16.85 -4.11
C ARG A 157 17.09 15.75 -4.79
N THR A 158 17.15 14.57 -4.22
CA THR A 158 17.85 13.42 -4.81
C THR A 158 16.81 12.45 -5.34
N GLY A 159 16.91 12.12 -6.62
CA GLY A 159 16.08 11.11 -7.25
C GLY A 159 16.06 9.81 -6.44
N GLY A 160 14.94 9.11 -6.43
CA GLY A 160 14.87 7.78 -5.82
C GLY A 160 15.71 6.80 -6.62
N ALA A 161 16.31 5.82 -5.94
CA ALA A 161 16.87 4.65 -6.59
C ALA A 161 15.88 3.49 -6.39
N GLU A 162 15.46 2.90 -7.48
CA GLU A 162 14.66 1.67 -7.48
C GLU A 162 15.43 0.59 -8.21
N LEU A 163 15.63 -0.54 -7.56
CA LEU A 163 16.21 -1.71 -8.18
C LEU A 163 15.23 -2.87 -8.05
N THR A 164 15.08 -3.63 -9.13
CA THR A 164 14.19 -4.78 -9.19
C THR A 164 14.96 -6.00 -9.64
N ILE A 165 14.87 -7.09 -8.87
CA ILE A 165 15.45 -8.39 -9.18
C ILE A 165 14.31 -9.38 -9.40
N PRO A 166 14.05 -9.82 -10.65
CA PRO A 166 13.12 -10.89 -10.92
C PRO A 166 13.61 -12.23 -10.31
N PHE A 167 12.70 -13.08 -9.89
CA PHE A 167 13.07 -14.35 -9.24
C PHE A 167 13.86 -15.30 -10.14
N HIS A 168 13.72 -15.22 -11.47
CA HIS A 168 14.53 -16.03 -12.37
C HIS A 168 16.03 -15.66 -12.36
N ARG A 169 16.37 -14.42 -11.96
CA ARG A 169 17.77 -13.97 -11.77
C ARG A 169 18.29 -14.19 -10.35
N LEU A 170 17.40 -14.48 -9.39
CA LEU A 170 17.77 -14.64 -7.99
C LEU A 170 18.31 -16.06 -7.76
N ARG A 171 19.62 -16.17 -7.50
CA ARG A 171 20.33 -17.44 -7.28
C ARG A 171 20.34 -17.87 -5.84
N GLY A 172 20.31 -16.95 -4.92
CA GLY A 172 20.32 -17.27 -3.51
C GLY A 172 19.96 -16.10 -2.62
N VAL A 173 19.45 -16.43 -1.45
CA VAL A 173 19.12 -15.48 -0.38
C VAL A 173 19.68 -16.05 0.91
N LYS A 174 20.50 -15.29 1.62
CA LYS A 174 21.13 -15.71 2.87
C LYS A 174 21.09 -14.61 3.91
N PRO A 175 20.94 -14.95 5.20
CA PRO A 175 21.16 -13.99 6.27
C PRO A 175 22.66 -13.62 6.32
N THR A 176 22.93 -12.37 6.57
CA THR A 176 24.27 -11.82 6.76
C THR A 176 24.22 -10.68 7.78
N SER A 177 25.34 -10.05 8.02
CA SER A 177 25.42 -8.85 8.84
C SER A 177 26.32 -7.81 8.18
N LEU A 178 25.93 -6.55 8.31
CA LEU A 178 26.82 -5.43 8.02
C LEU A 178 27.76 -5.25 9.20
N ALA A 179 29.05 -5.31 8.93
CA ALA A 179 30.07 -5.18 9.97
C ALA A 179 30.45 -3.72 10.25
N ASP A 180 30.36 -2.84 9.24
CA ASP A 180 30.78 -1.45 9.30
C ASP A 180 29.63 -0.49 8.94
N SER A 181 29.48 0.56 9.75
CA SER A 181 28.54 1.66 9.51
C SER A 181 28.96 2.60 8.38
N HIS A 182 30.22 2.58 7.98
CA HIS A 182 30.77 3.45 6.94
C HIS A 182 30.70 2.83 5.54
N GLN A 183 30.47 1.53 5.45
CA GLN A 183 30.31 0.88 4.14
C GLN A 183 28.92 1.19 3.55
N PRO A 184 28.86 1.90 2.41
CA PRO A 184 27.60 2.16 1.74
C PRO A 184 27.03 0.84 1.20
N TRP A 185 25.75 0.60 1.47
CA TRP A 185 25.03 -0.54 0.90
C TRP A 185 24.33 -0.18 -0.41
N LEU A 186 24.21 1.12 -0.70
CA LEU A 186 23.69 1.66 -1.95
C LEU A 186 24.38 2.99 -2.26
N VAL A 187 24.69 3.19 -3.54
CA VAL A 187 25.16 4.47 -4.06
C VAL A 187 24.18 4.97 -5.10
N PHE A 188 23.66 6.18 -4.92
CA PHE A 188 22.80 6.82 -5.90
C PHE A 188 23.55 7.22 -7.17
N PRO A 189 22.85 7.41 -8.32
CA PRO A 189 23.49 7.89 -9.55
C PRO A 189 24.20 9.24 -9.41
N ASN A 190 23.81 10.07 -8.46
CA ASN A 190 24.43 11.36 -8.15
C ASN A 190 25.63 11.24 -7.18
N GLY A 191 26.08 10.03 -6.88
CA GLY A 191 27.19 9.77 -5.96
C GLY A 191 26.82 9.81 -4.48
N THR A 192 25.55 10.05 -4.11
CA THR A 192 25.15 10.03 -2.70
C THR A 192 25.16 8.60 -2.17
N GLU A 193 25.90 8.38 -1.10
CA GLU A 193 26.01 7.08 -0.44
C GLU A 193 24.92 6.90 0.61
N VAL A 194 24.37 5.69 0.69
CA VAL A 194 23.40 5.29 1.72
C VAL A 194 24.06 4.26 2.62
N THR A 195 24.21 4.63 3.87
CA THR A 195 24.78 3.78 4.91
C THR A 195 23.70 3.26 5.85
N ALA A 196 24.05 2.29 6.66
CA ALA A 196 23.25 1.79 7.75
C ALA A 196 24.12 1.43 8.95
N GLU A 197 23.54 1.47 10.15
CA GLU A 197 24.25 0.98 11.32
C GLU A 197 24.60 -0.51 11.18
N PRO A 198 25.70 -0.99 11.81
CA PRO A 198 26.04 -2.41 11.85
C PRO A 198 24.87 -3.27 12.35
N GLY A 199 24.74 -4.47 11.85
CA GLY A 199 23.68 -5.37 12.28
C GLY A 199 23.09 -6.22 11.16
N PRO A 200 21.91 -6.85 11.37
CA PRO A 200 21.38 -7.86 10.47
C PRO A 200 21.13 -7.32 9.06
N ALA A 201 21.49 -8.13 8.07
CA ALA A 201 21.29 -7.84 6.66
C ALA A 201 20.93 -9.11 5.91
N VAL A 202 20.34 -8.96 4.72
CA VAL A 202 20.07 -10.05 3.79
C VAL A 202 20.93 -9.88 2.56
N LEU A 203 21.67 -10.91 2.21
CA LEU A 203 22.44 -11.00 0.98
C LEU A 203 21.56 -11.59 -0.11
N LEU A 204 21.28 -10.80 -1.15
CA LEU A 204 20.62 -11.25 -2.38
C LEU A 204 21.71 -11.48 -3.44
N ARG A 205 21.83 -12.71 -3.92
CA ARG A 205 22.82 -13.07 -4.94
C ARG A 205 22.10 -13.28 -6.27
N THR A 206 22.55 -12.57 -7.28
CA THR A 206 22.16 -12.74 -8.69
C THR A 206 23.29 -13.39 -9.50
N ASP A 207 23.13 -13.53 -10.79
CA ASP A 207 24.20 -14.00 -11.69
C ASP A 207 25.33 -12.97 -11.85
N GLU A 208 25.01 -11.68 -11.71
CA GLU A 208 25.89 -10.57 -12.02
C GLU A 208 26.41 -9.88 -10.73
N ASP A 209 25.57 -9.80 -9.69
CA ASP A 209 25.82 -8.97 -8.52
C ASP A 209 25.41 -9.63 -7.20
N GLU A 210 25.97 -9.09 -6.12
CA GLU A 210 25.55 -9.38 -4.75
C GLU A 210 25.09 -8.09 -4.05
N HIS A 211 23.90 -8.11 -3.49
CA HIS A 211 23.32 -6.97 -2.80
C HIS A 211 23.09 -7.28 -1.32
N SER A 212 23.76 -6.55 -0.44
CA SER A 212 23.58 -6.64 1.01
C SER A 212 22.60 -5.60 1.49
N LEU A 213 21.39 -6.00 1.87
CA LEU A 213 20.32 -5.11 2.29
C LEU A 213 20.15 -5.10 3.81
N PRO A 214 20.31 -3.95 4.48
CA PRO A 214 20.17 -3.83 5.93
C PRO A 214 18.70 -3.96 6.34
N VAL A 215 18.38 -4.93 7.18
CA VAL A 215 17.04 -5.25 7.62
C VAL A 215 16.94 -5.35 9.14
N HIS A 216 15.74 -5.34 9.69
CA HIS A 216 15.52 -5.53 11.14
C HIS A 216 15.58 -7.01 11.55
N ASP A 217 15.07 -7.90 10.70
CA ASP A 217 15.05 -9.35 10.93
C ASP A 217 15.44 -10.06 9.63
N ALA A 218 16.70 -10.51 9.57
CA ALA A 218 17.25 -11.15 8.38
C ALA A 218 16.70 -12.57 8.20
N ASN A 219 16.51 -13.32 9.28
CA ASN A 219 16.04 -14.70 9.20
C ASN A 219 14.60 -14.75 8.69
N LEU A 220 13.71 -13.95 9.27
CA LEU A 220 12.32 -13.85 8.83
C LEU A 220 12.22 -13.48 7.34
N LEU A 221 13.00 -12.50 6.91
CA LEU A 221 12.96 -12.05 5.51
C LEU A 221 13.48 -13.12 4.55
N VAL A 222 14.57 -13.80 4.91
CA VAL A 222 15.11 -14.92 4.12
C VAL A 222 14.08 -16.03 3.99
N ASP A 223 13.40 -16.42 5.08
CA ASP A 223 12.37 -17.44 5.06
C ASP A 223 11.18 -17.04 4.17
N VAL A 224 10.73 -15.78 4.26
CA VAL A 224 9.65 -15.25 3.40
C VAL A 224 10.05 -15.30 1.92
N ILE A 225 11.25 -14.83 1.57
CA ILE A 225 11.71 -14.83 0.17
C ILE A 225 11.89 -16.25 -0.34
N ASN A 226 12.51 -17.14 0.45
CA ASN A 226 12.72 -18.54 0.04
C ASN A 226 11.40 -19.27 -0.17
N ARG A 227 10.41 -19.11 0.70
CA ARG A 227 9.07 -19.70 0.51
C ARG A 227 8.40 -19.17 -0.75
N ARG A 228 8.53 -17.86 -1.02
CA ARG A 228 8.00 -17.24 -2.23
C ARG A 228 8.68 -17.76 -3.49
N LEU A 229 10.01 -17.85 -3.45
CA LEU A 229 10.82 -18.37 -4.55
C LEU A 229 10.49 -19.84 -4.83
N HIS A 230 10.30 -20.63 -3.78
CA HIS A 230 9.86 -22.03 -3.91
C HIS A 230 8.48 -22.09 -4.60
N GLN A 231 7.51 -21.33 -4.13
CA GLN A 231 6.17 -21.28 -4.73
C GLN A 231 6.22 -20.84 -6.20
N TRP A 232 7.02 -19.81 -6.52
CA TRP A 232 7.19 -19.34 -7.89
C TRP A 232 7.77 -20.43 -8.82
N ARG A 233 8.77 -21.17 -8.36
CA ARG A 233 9.38 -22.27 -9.14
C ARG A 233 8.41 -23.40 -9.46
N PHE A 234 7.48 -23.68 -8.57
CA PHE A 234 6.51 -24.76 -8.73
C PHE A 234 5.14 -24.31 -9.27
N SER A 235 4.94 -23.03 -9.53
CA SER A 235 3.72 -22.49 -10.14
C SER A 235 3.87 -22.38 -11.66
N PRO A 236 3.27 -23.27 -12.45
CA PRO A 236 3.44 -23.26 -13.92
C PRO A 236 2.87 -22.01 -14.60
N ALA A 237 2.01 -21.25 -13.92
CA ALA A 237 1.36 -20.06 -14.46
C ALA A 237 2.26 -18.81 -14.54
N ASP A 238 3.42 -18.80 -13.88
CA ASP A 238 4.26 -17.61 -13.69
C ASP A 238 5.64 -17.72 -14.35
N GLN A 239 5.93 -18.83 -15.02
CA GLN A 239 7.18 -18.96 -15.76
C GLN A 239 7.10 -18.15 -17.06
N PRO A 240 8.07 -17.27 -17.35
CA PRO A 240 8.15 -16.59 -18.62
C PRO A 240 8.29 -17.64 -19.74
N ARG A 241 7.41 -17.58 -20.71
CA ARG A 241 7.49 -18.38 -21.95
C ARG A 241 8.59 -17.86 -22.84
#